data_b2c37a843513c56bbdb38ee703236535
#
_entry.id   b2c37a843513c56bbdb38ee703236535
#
_cell.length_a   1.000
_cell.length_b   1.000
_cell.length_c   1.000
_cell.angle_alpha   90.00
_cell.angle_beta   90.00
_cell.angle_gamma   90.00
#
_symmetry.space_group_name_H-M   'P 1'
#
loop_
_entity.id
_entity.type
_entity.pdbx_description
1 polymer ?
#
loop_
_entity_poly.entity_id
_entity_poly.type
_entity_poly.pdbx_seq_one_letter_code
_entity_poly.pdbx_strand_id
1 'polypeptide(L)'
;AETFIPSSADFSFLDLINDSTDTEEATEKAIHEAGGNANGAAEAIEGKARRVNTDWNSGDAEEYKLFSDKLQALLEELKARNATAKEKIETLIEHIKAIKHGNDAPSDLTNKRSKALWNNRATWHAPEDKDETIRIIKTIDEFIYKNAGRNWQDPDSNASWDLRDDLQALFPAMTEQDIYEIYRLASQNS
;
A
#
# COMPACT_ATOMS: atom_id res chain seq x y z
N ALA A 1 -13.18 -27.69 21.00
CA ALA A 1 -14.15 -27.44 19.94
C ALA A 1 -13.57 -26.40 18.97
N GLU A 2 -13.17 -26.85 17.82
CA GLU A 2 -12.69 -25.96 16.78
C GLU A 2 -13.84 -25.12 16.28
N THR A 3 -13.76 -23.84 16.49
CA THR A 3 -14.63 -22.87 15.86
C THR A 3 -14.17 -22.66 14.42
N PHE A 4 -14.78 -23.38 13.51
CA PHE A 4 -14.64 -23.14 12.09
C PHE A 4 -15.27 -21.79 11.75
N ILE A 5 -14.47 -20.82 11.30
CA ILE A 5 -14.94 -19.54 10.75
C ILE A 5 -15.07 -19.73 9.24
N PRO A 6 -16.27 -19.70 8.67
CA PRO A 6 -16.44 -19.88 7.23
C PRO A 6 -15.81 -18.69 6.47
N SER A 7 -15.16 -19.00 5.35
CA SER A 7 -14.52 -18.02 4.48
C SER A 7 -15.48 -16.93 3.93
N SER A 8 -16.78 -17.20 3.90
CA SER A 8 -17.80 -16.23 3.49
C SER A 8 -18.01 -15.10 4.51
N ALA A 9 -17.81 -15.37 5.82
CA ALA A 9 -17.82 -14.32 6.85
C ALA A 9 -16.62 -13.36 6.71
N ASP A 10 -15.51 -13.83 6.14
CA ASP A 10 -14.33 -13.03 5.90
C ASP A 10 -14.53 -11.95 4.83
N PHE A 11 -15.29 -12.25 3.78
CA PHE A 11 -15.59 -11.29 2.71
C PHE A 11 -16.59 -10.20 3.15
N SER A 12 -17.63 -10.56 3.92
CA SER A 12 -18.62 -9.59 4.40
C SER A 12 -17.99 -8.57 5.36
N PHE A 13 -16.99 -8.96 6.14
CA PHE A 13 -16.29 -8.06 7.05
C PHE A 13 -15.40 -7.05 6.32
N LEU A 14 -14.69 -7.47 5.27
CA LEU A 14 -13.90 -6.56 4.42
C LEU A 14 -14.80 -5.57 3.69
N ASP A 15 -15.98 -5.98 3.25
CA ASP A 15 -16.98 -5.11 2.64
C ASP A 15 -17.54 -4.10 3.66
N LEU A 16 -17.77 -4.52 4.89
CA LEU A 16 -18.18 -3.63 6.00
C LEU A 16 -17.15 -2.55 6.31
N ILE A 17 -15.87 -2.88 6.31
CA ILE A 17 -14.79 -1.91 6.50
C ILE A 17 -14.71 -0.92 5.33
N ASN A 18 -15.07 -1.35 4.12
CA ASN A 18 -15.10 -0.48 2.93
C ASN A 18 -16.24 0.53 2.97
N ASP A 19 -17.41 0.12 3.42
CA ASP A 19 -18.64 0.90 3.40
C ASP A 19 -18.83 1.75 4.66
N SER A 20 -18.17 1.38 5.77
CA SER A 20 -18.26 2.11 7.03
C SER A 20 -17.20 3.20 7.10
N THR A 21 -17.65 4.44 7.16
CA THR A 21 -16.79 5.61 7.44
C THR A 21 -16.48 5.76 8.93
N ASP A 22 -17.19 5.05 9.81
CA ASP A 22 -17.04 5.10 11.26
C ASP A 22 -16.38 3.84 11.81
N THR A 23 -15.20 4.01 12.40
CA THR A 23 -14.41 2.93 13.02
C THR A 23 -15.14 2.31 14.21
N GLU A 24 -15.86 3.10 15.00
CA GLU A 24 -16.61 2.60 16.15
C GLU A 24 -17.74 1.67 15.72
N GLU A 25 -18.50 2.04 14.70
CA GLU A 25 -19.55 1.20 14.13
C GLU A 25 -18.99 -0.12 13.58
N ALA A 26 -17.87 -0.05 12.85
CA ALA A 26 -17.20 -1.24 12.32
C ALA A 26 -16.71 -2.16 13.44
N THR A 27 -16.21 -1.60 14.53
CA THR A 27 -15.76 -2.34 15.71
C THR A 27 -16.91 -3.06 16.40
N GLU A 28 -18.04 -2.39 16.59
CA GLU A 28 -19.25 -3.00 17.21
C GLU A 28 -19.81 -4.13 16.35
N LYS A 29 -19.86 -3.95 15.05
CA LYS A 29 -20.28 -4.99 14.11
C LYS A 29 -19.36 -6.20 14.15
N ALA A 30 -18.04 -6.00 14.20
CA ALA A 30 -17.07 -7.09 14.31
C ALA A 30 -17.25 -7.90 15.61
N ILE A 31 -17.47 -7.24 16.72
CA ILE A 31 -17.75 -7.90 18.02
C ILE A 31 -19.07 -8.65 17.97
N HIS A 32 -20.09 -8.06 17.37
CA HIS A 32 -21.41 -8.73 17.22
C HIS A 32 -21.32 -10.00 16.36
N GLU A 33 -20.63 -9.94 15.23
CA GLU A 33 -20.41 -11.09 14.35
C GLU A 33 -19.59 -12.21 15.00
N ALA A 34 -18.73 -11.85 15.96
CA ALA A 34 -17.98 -12.82 16.79
C ALA A 34 -18.81 -13.35 17.98
N GLY A 35 -20.13 -13.16 18.00
CA GLY A 35 -21.01 -13.62 19.06
C GLY A 35 -20.86 -12.85 20.38
N GLY A 36 -20.41 -11.60 20.34
CA GLY A 36 -20.13 -10.77 21.51
C GLY A 36 -18.76 -10.99 22.15
N ASN A 37 -17.91 -11.84 21.55
CA ASN A 37 -16.55 -12.11 22.04
C ASN A 37 -15.55 -11.13 21.44
N ALA A 38 -15.21 -10.07 22.20
CA ALA A 38 -14.28 -9.04 21.76
C ALA A 38 -12.85 -9.58 21.51
N ASN A 39 -12.38 -10.54 22.33
CA ASN A 39 -11.06 -11.14 22.13
C ASN A 39 -11.01 -11.98 20.85
N GLY A 40 -12.03 -12.77 20.58
CA GLY A 40 -12.15 -13.54 19.33
C GLY A 40 -12.23 -12.62 18.10
N ALA A 41 -12.96 -11.52 18.19
CA ALA A 41 -13.01 -10.49 17.15
C ALA A 41 -11.64 -9.86 16.91
N ALA A 42 -10.89 -9.52 17.96
CA ALA A 42 -9.56 -8.95 17.87
C ALA A 42 -8.57 -9.89 17.16
N GLU A 43 -8.58 -11.18 17.50
CA GLU A 43 -7.75 -12.20 16.85
C GLU A 43 -8.09 -12.37 15.37
N ALA A 44 -9.38 -12.40 15.05
CA ALA A 44 -9.85 -12.51 13.66
C ALA A 44 -9.41 -11.30 12.83
N ILE A 45 -9.49 -10.09 13.37
CA ILE A 45 -9.09 -8.86 12.69
C ILE A 45 -7.58 -8.78 12.53
N GLU A 46 -6.80 -9.20 13.51
CA GLU A 46 -5.35 -9.30 13.39
C GLU A 46 -4.96 -10.23 12.24
N GLY A 47 -5.58 -11.40 12.15
CA GLY A 47 -5.38 -12.33 11.04
C GLY A 47 -5.72 -11.71 9.68
N LYS A 48 -6.80 -10.93 9.61
CA LYS A 48 -7.18 -10.20 8.39
C LYS A 48 -6.22 -9.08 8.03
N ALA A 49 -5.74 -8.31 9.01
CA ALA A 49 -4.75 -7.27 8.79
C ALA A 49 -3.46 -7.83 8.20
N ARG A 50 -3.00 -8.98 8.70
CA ARG A 50 -1.84 -9.69 8.15
C ARG A 50 -2.09 -10.19 6.72
N ARG A 51 -3.28 -10.69 6.45
CA ARG A 51 -3.66 -11.17 5.11
C ARG A 51 -3.77 -10.02 4.12
N VAL A 52 -4.39 -8.90 4.49
CA VAL A 52 -4.47 -7.70 3.64
C VAL A 52 -3.07 -7.20 3.29
N ASN A 53 -2.14 -7.16 4.24
CA ASN A 53 -0.75 -6.82 3.97
C ASN A 53 -0.10 -7.79 2.97
N THR A 54 -0.39 -9.07 3.07
CA THR A 54 0.17 -10.11 2.17
C THR A 54 -0.40 -9.99 0.76
N ASP A 55 -1.70 -9.82 0.62
CA ASP A 55 -2.37 -9.66 -0.67
C ASP A 55 -1.95 -8.37 -1.38
N TRP A 56 -1.66 -7.34 -0.60
CA TRP A 56 -1.13 -6.07 -1.09
C TRP A 56 0.26 -6.18 -1.73
N ASN A 57 1.09 -7.09 -1.26
CA ASN A 57 2.46 -7.29 -1.76
C ASN A 57 2.54 -7.60 -3.26
N SER A 58 1.42 -7.84 -3.93
CA SER A 58 1.38 -8.13 -5.37
C SER A 58 1.76 -6.95 -6.26
N GLY A 59 1.83 -5.72 -5.73
CA GLY A 59 2.02 -4.50 -6.50
C GLY A 59 3.25 -3.66 -6.16
N ASP A 60 3.58 -3.53 -4.86
CA ASP A 60 4.64 -2.64 -4.39
C ASP A 60 5.30 -3.21 -3.14
N ALA A 61 6.51 -3.76 -3.31
CA ALA A 61 7.24 -4.41 -2.23
C ALA A 61 7.67 -3.45 -1.11
N GLU A 62 7.90 -2.18 -1.42
CA GLU A 62 8.27 -1.19 -0.41
C GLU A 62 7.09 -0.72 0.43
N GLU A 63 5.98 -0.46 -0.21
CA GLU A 63 4.76 -0.11 0.49
C GLU A 63 4.29 -1.27 1.37
N TYR A 64 4.36 -2.51 0.86
CA TYR A 64 4.13 -3.70 1.67
C TYR A 64 5.01 -3.75 2.91
N LYS A 65 6.32 -3.52 2.75
CA LYS A 65 7.26 -3.50 3.86
C LYS A 65 6.90 -2.42 4.87
N LEU A 66 6.58 -1.21 4.40
CA LEU A 66 6.20 -0.10 5.25
C LEU A 66 4.94 -0.42 6.08
N PHE A 67 3.92 -0.98 5.46
CA PHE A 67 2.71 -1.37 6.17
C PHE A 67 2.91 -2.58 7.07
N SER A 68 3.74 -3.53 6.69
CA SER A 68 4.10 -4.67 7.52
C SER A 68 4.85 -4.23 8.78
N ASP A 69 5.82 -3.32 8.65
CA ASP A 69 6.57 -2.76 9.78
C ASP A 69 5.64 -1.94 10.69
N LYS A 70 4.74 -1.15 10.13
CA LYS A 70 3.73 -0.41 10.88
C LYS A 70 2.79 -1.35 11.64
N LEU A 71 2.32 -2.41 11.02
CA LEU A 71 1.46 -3.40 11.67
C LEU A 71 2.18 -4.06 12.86
N GLN A 72 3.42 -4.47 12.67
CA GLN A 72 4.22 -5.09 13.72
C GLN A 72 4.44 -4.12 14.89
N ALA A 73 4.84 -2.90 14.62
CA ALA A 73 5.03 -1.86 15.64
C ALA A 73 3.74 -1.57 16.41
N LEU A 74 2.62 -1.54 15.72
CA LEU A 74 1.29 -1.32 16.29
C LEU A 74 0.86 -2.44 17.23
N LEU A 75 1.09 -3.70 16.84
CA LEU A 75 0.81 -4.87 17.67
C LEU A 75 1.70 -4.90 18.92
N GLU A 76 2.96 -4.53 18.80
CA GLU A 76 3.88 -4.44 19.93
C GLU A 76 3.47 -3.32 20.92
N GLU A 77 3.09 -2.16 20.40
CA GLU A 77 2.57 -1.06 21.22
C GLU A 77 1.31 -1.45 21.99
N LEU A 78 0.32 -2.04 21.30
CA LEU A 78 -0.92 -2.49 21.91
C LEU A 78 -0.68 -3.53 23.01
N LYS A 79 0.28 -4.42 22.82
CA LYS A 79 0.68 -5.41 23.82
C LYS A 79 1.37 -4.74 25.02
N ALA A 80 2.29 -3.80 24.77
CA ALA A 80 3.06 -3.12 25.80
C ALA A 80 2.18 -2.29 26.74
N ARG A 81 1.14 -1.66 26.23
CA ARG A 81 0.19 -0.84 27.03
C ARG A 81 -1.02 -1.63 27.56
N ASN A 82 -1.06 -2.93 27.39
CA ASN A 82 -2.20 -3.77 27.74
C ASN A 82 -3.55 -3.25 27.22
N ALA A 83 -3.59 -2.88 25.95
CA ALA A 83 -4.79 -2.39 25.32
C ALA A 83 -5.96 -3.39 25.43
N THR A 84 -7.17 -2.88 25.59
CA THR A 84 -8.37 -3.71 25.58
C THR A 84 -8.59 -4.33 24.20
N ALA A 85 -9.36 -5.40 24.15
CA ALA A 85 -9.72 -6.03 22.86
C ALA A 85 -10.43 -5.03 21.92
N LYS A 86 -11.29 -4.17 22.45
CA LYS A 86 -11.96 -3.11 21.67
C LYS A 86 -10.97 -2.11 21.08
N GLU A 87 -10.02 -1.61 21.88
CA GLU A 87 -8.98 -0.70 21.40
C GLU A 87 -8.10 -1.35 20.32
N LYS A 88 -7.74 -2.61 20.49
CA LYS A 88 -7.00 -3.38 19.49
C LYS A 88 -7.77 -3.48 18.18
N ILE A 89 -9.06 -3.76 18.22
CA ILE A 89 -9.93 -3.84 17.04
C ILE A 89 -9.98 -2.48 16.32
N GLU A 90 -10.24 -1.40 17.04
CA GLU A 90 -10.31 -0.04 16.49
C GLU A 90 -9.02 0.34 15.78
N THR A 91 -7.89 0.09 16.42
CA THR A 91 -6.57 0.41 15.89
C THR A 91 -6.24 -0.41 14.62
N LEU A 92 -6.57 -1.69 14.61
CA LEU A 92 -6.37 -2.55 13.45
C LEU A 92 -7.28 -2.20 12.28
N ILE A 93 -8.52 -1.82 12.54
CA ILE A 93 -9.47 -1.34 11.51
C ILE A 93 -8.92 -0.05 10.86
N GLU A 94 -8.41 0.88 11.65
CA GLU A 94 -7.79 2.10 11.13
C GLU A 94 -6.56 1.80 10.26
N HIS A 95 -5.74 0.83 10.66
CA HIS A 95 -4.61 0.37 9.86
C HIS A 95 -5.06 -0.22 8.52
N ILE A 96 -6.08 -1.06 8.51
CA ILE A 96 -6.64 -1.64 7.27
C ILE A 96 -7.23 -0.56 6.38
N LYS A 97 -7.94 0.42 6.93
CA LYS A 97 -8.44 1.57 6.18
C LYS A 97 -7.32 2.38 5.55
N ALA A 98 -6.25 2.64 6.28
CA ALA A 98 -5.08 3.36 5.76
C ALA A 98 -4.41 2.62 4.59
N ILE A 99 -4.30 1.30 4.65
CA ILE A 99 -3.81 0.47 3.54
C ILE A 99 -4.72 0.63 2.32
N LYS A 100 -6.04 0.51 2.50
CA LYS A 100 -6.99 0.61 1.39
C LYS A 100 -7.02 1.99 0.76
N HIS A 101 -6.92 3.05 1.54
CA HIS A 101 -6.82 4.42 1.03
C HIS A 101 -5.49 4.70 0.33
N GLY A 102 -4.40 4.09 0.79
CA GLY A 102 -3.11 4.14 0.10
C GLY A 102 -3.12 3.46 -1.27
N ASN A 103 -4.03 2.49 -1.49
CA ASN A 103 -4.21 1.80 -2.77
C ASN A 103 -5.21 2.50 -3.71
N ASP A 104 -5.61 3.69 -3.38
CA ASP A 104 -6.55 4.46 -4.20
C ASP A 104 -5.82 5.16 -5.35
N ALA A 105 -5.05 4.36 -6.11
CA ALA A 105 -4.42 4.86 -7.31
C ALA A 105 -5.52 5.26 -8.31
N PRO A 106 -5.39 6.42 -8.98
CA PRO A 106 -6.33 6.84 -10.00
C PRO A 106 -6.56 5.75 -11.04
N SER A 107 -7.80 5.60 -11.49
CA SER A 107 -8.19 4.59 -12.49
C SER A 107 -7.40 4.68 -13.81
N ASP A 108 -6.82 5.84 -14.08
CA ASP A 108 -5.96 6.10 -15.24
C ASP A 108 -4.59 5.42 -15.14
N LEU A 109 -4.15 5.06 -13.93
CA LEU A 109 -2.89 4.39 -13.68
C LEU A 109 -3.14 2.88 -13.59
N THR A 110 -2.95 2.18 -14.70
CA THR A 110 -3.43 0.81 -14.87
C THR A 110 -2.38 -0.28 -14.61
N ASN A 111 -1.09 0.04 -14.74
CA ASN A 111 -0.02 -0.94 -14.56
C ASN A 111 0.67 -0.84 -13.20
N LYS A 112 1.43 -1.86 -12.83
CA LYS A 112 2.13 -1.94 -11.54
C LYS A 112 3.11 -0.78 -11.34
N ARG A 113 3.84 -0.43 -12.37
CA ARG A 113 4.85 0.63 -12.35
C ARG A 113 4.22 1.98 -12.04
N SER A 114 3.14 2.34 -12.74
CA SER A 114 2.41 3.59 -12.52
C SER A 114 1.80 3.65 -11.12
N LYS A 115 1.26 2.56 -10.63
CA LYS A 115 0.70 2.47 -9.28
C LYS A 115 1.77 2.61 -8.21
N ALA A 116 2.92 1.99 -8.38
CA ALA A 116 4.06 2.11 -7.46
C ALA A 116 4.56 3.56 -7.38
N LEU A 117 4.69 4.26 -8.51
CA LEU A 117 5.05 5.66 -8.56
C LEU A 117 4.04 6.54 -7.82
N TRP A 118 2.75 6.29 -8.01
CA TRP A 118 1.69 7.02 -7.30
C TRP A 118 1.72 6.78 -5.79
N ASN A 119 1.81 5.53 -5.37
CA ASN A 119 1.79 5.15 -3.97
C ASN A 119 3.00 5.70 -3.19
N ASN A 120 4.12 5.83 -3.86
CA ASN A 120 5.37 6.35 -3.29
C ASN A 120 5.70 7.79 -3.72
N ARG A 121 4.72 8.57 -4.14
CA ARG A 121 4.92 9.92 -4.67
C ARG A 121 5.64 10.88 -3.72
N ALA A 122 5.59 10.62 -2.42
CA ALA A 122 6.32 11.41 -1.44
C ALA A 122 7.84 11.17 -1.49
N THR A 123 8.30 9.98 -1.89
CA THR A 123 9.73 9.63 -1.92
C THR A 123 10.48 10.32 -3.06
N TRP A 124 9.81 10.60 -4.16
CA TRP A 124 10.38 11.34 -5.29
C TRP A 124 9.85 12.76 -5.41
N HIS A 125 9.28 13.29 -4.32
CA HIS A 125 8.81 14.65 -4.19
C HIS A 125 7.86 15.08 -5.32
N ALA A 126 6.85 14.28 -5.60
CA ALA A 126 5.81 14.59 -6.57
C ALA A 126 5.10 15.91 -6.22
N PRO A 127 4.60 16.64 -7.22
CA PRO A 127 3.78 17.83 -6.98
C PRO A 127 2.56 17.52 -6.10
N GLU A 128 2.11 18.50 -5.33
CA GLU A 128 0.85 18.38 -4.55
C GLU A 128 -0.39 18.28 -5.44
N ASP A 129 -0.32 18.87 -6.63
CA ASP A 129 -1.40 18.79 -7.60
C ASP A 129 -1.54 17.36 -8.14
N LYS A 130 -2.71 16.78 -7.90
CA LYS A 130 -3.02 15.40 -8.27
C LYS A 130 -2.95 15.16 -9.79
N ASP A 131 -3.51 16.07 -10.57
CA ASP A 131 -3.58 15.93 -12.04
C ASP A 131 -2.19 16.08 -12.66
N GLU A 132 -1.37 16.96 -12.12
CA GLU A 132 0.03 17.12 -12.54
C GLU A 132 0.84 15.86 -12.22
N THR A 133 0.69 15.30 -11.03
CA THR A 133 1.34 14.04 -10.64
C THR A 133 0.95 12.89 -11.54
N ILE A 134 -0.33 12.74 -11.86
CA ILE A 134 -0.82 11.72 -12.80
C ILE A 134 -0.18 11.90 -14.19
N ARG A 135 -0.11 13.13 -14.67
CA ARG A 135 0.51 13.47 -15.97
C ARG A 135 1.99 13.09 -16.01
N ILE A 136 2.72 13.40 -14.94
CA ILE A 136 4.14 13.04 -14.81
C ILE A 136 4.32 11.54 -14.82
N ILE A 137 3.53 10.79 -14.05
CA ILE A 137 3.60 9.34 -13.97
C ILE A 137 3.30 8.70 -15.33
N LYS A 138 2.27 9.15 -16.04
CA LYS A 138 1.97 8.69 -17.40
C LYS A 138 3.10 8.96 -18.37
N THR A 139 3.70 10.14 -18.28
CA THR A 139 4.84 10.51 -19.12
C THR A 139 6.05 9.62 -18.86
N ILE A 140 6.35 9.33 -17.59
CA ILE A 140 7.43 8.42 -17.18
C ILE A 140 7.17 7.01 -17.71
N ASP A 141 5.97 6.50 -17.49
CA ASP A 141 5.58 5.15 -17.92
C ASP A 141 5.68 4.96 -19.43
N GLU A 142 5.16 5.91 -20.19
CA GLU A 142 5.23 5.91 -21.64
C GLU A 142 6.68 6.04 -22.15
N PHE A 143 7.47 6.88 -21.49
CA PHE A 143 8.88 7.06 -21.84
C PHE A 143 9.67 5.75 -21.63
N ILE A 144 9.50 5.11 -20.48
CA ILE A 144 10.14 3.82 -20.18
C ILE A 144 9.71 2.75 -21.18
N TYR A 145 8.43 2.67 -21.49
CA TYR A 145 7.90 1.72 -22.45
C TYR A 145 8.55 1.88 -23.84
N LYS A 146 8.75 3.11 -24.28
CA LYS A 146 9.28 3.40 -25.63
C LYS A 146 10.81 3.37 -25.72
N ASN A 147 11.51 3.73 -24.65
CA ASN A 147 12.94 4.07 -24.73
C ASN A 147 13.83 3.19 -23.84
N ALA A 148 13.27 2.41 -22.91
CA ALA A 148 14.07 1.57 -22.02
C ALA A 148 14.83 0.52 -22.83
N GLY A 149 16.16 0.53 -22.71
CA GLY A 149 17.02 -0.44 -23.36
C GLY A 149 16.97 -1.82 -22.69
N ARG A 150 17.58 -2.79 -23.33
CA ARG A 150 17.67 -4.15 -22.77
C ARG A 150 18.43 -4.11 -21.44
N ASN A 151 17.93 -4.82 -20.44
CA ASN A 151 18.49 -4.88 -19.06
C ASN A 151 18.46 -3.54 -18.29
N TRP A 152 17.55 -2.65 -18.62
CA TRP A 152 17.44 -1.37 -17.93
C TRP A 152 17.10 -1.51 -16.44
N GLN A 153 16.52 -2.64 -16.01
CA GLN A 153 16.22 -2.92 -14.60
C GLN A 153 17.48 -3.22 -13.76
N ASP A 154 18.58 -3.57 -14.41
CA ASP A 154 19.86 -3.74 -13.73
C ASP A 154 20.49 -2.37 -13.47
N PRO A 155 20.65 -1.93 -12.20
CA PRO A 155 21.13 -0.59 -11.87
C PRO A 155 22.56 -0.32 -12.35
N ASP A 156 23.35 -1.35 -12.61
CA ASP A 156 24.73 -1.25 -13.08
C ASP A 156 24.85 -1.29 -14.60
N SER A 157 23.74 -1.50 -15.30
CA SER A 157 23.74 -1.54 -16.77
C SER A 157 23.87 -0.15 -17.41
N ASN A 158 24.47 -0.08 -18.59
CA ASN A 158 24.48 1.15 -19.38
C ASN A 158 23.05 1.63 -19.70
N ALA A 159 22.14 0.70 -19.99
CA ALA A 159 20.74 1.01 -20.28
C ALA A 159 20.04 1.71 -19.10
N SER A 160 20.39 1.35 -17.86
CA SER A 160 19.85 2.02 -16.67
C SER A 160 20.41 3.43 -16.50
N TRP A 161 21.70 3.62 -16.77
CA TRP A 161 22.31 4.94 -16.73
C TRP A 161 21.74 5.87 -17.81
N ASP A 162 21.65 5.39 -19.05
CA ASP A 162 21.07 6.13 -20.17
C ASP A 162 19.61 6.53 -19.85
N LEU A 163 18.81 5.60 -19.32
CA LEU A 163 17.41 5.87 -18.93
C LEU A 163 17.31 6.96 -17.86
N ARG A 164 18.17 6.92 -16.84
CA ARG A 164 18.18 7.92 -15.78
C ARG A 164 18.59 9.30 -16.30
N ASP A 165 19.60 9.35 -17.16
CA ASP A 165 20.03 10.60 -17.80
C ASP A 165 18.93 11.18 -18.68
N ASP A 166 18.24 10.36 -19.45
CA ASP A 166 17.13 10.77 -20.29
C ASP A 166 15.92 11.26 -19.45
N LEU A 167 15.60 10.58 -18.36
CA LEU A 167 14.56 11.04 -17.41
C LEU A 167 14.94 12.36 -16.75
N GLN A 168 16.21 12.55 -16.39
CA GLN A 168 16.69 13.82 -15.85
C GLN A 168 16.57 14.95 -16.88
N ALA A 169 16.86 14.69 -18.13
CA ALA A 169 16.66 15.65 -19.21
C ALA A 169 15.19 16.01 -19.45
N LEU A 170 14.30 15.03 -19.28
CA LEU A 170 12.86 15.21 -19.41
C LEU A 170 12.25 16.02 -18.25
N PHE A 171 12.81 15.87 -17.05
CA PHE A 171 12.39 16.55 -15.83
C PHE A 171 13.56 17.31 -15.17
N PRO A 172 14.02 18.40 -15.76
CA PRO A 172 15.22 19.10 -15.28
C PRO A 172 15.05 19.75 -13.89
N ALA A 173 13.81 19.94 -13.43
CA ALA A 173 13.52 20.46 -12.09
C ALA A 173 13.64 19.40 -10.99
N MET A 174 13.66 18.11 -11.33
CA MET A 174 13.84 17.03 -10.37
C MET A 174 15.32 16.86 -10.01
N THR A 175 15.58 16.47 -8.75
CA THR A 175 16.94 16.17 -8.31
C THR A 175 17.38 14.79 -8.83
N GLU A 176 18.69 14.53 -8.83
CA GLU A 176 19.23 13.20 -9.18
C GLU A 176 18.65 12.11 -8.26
N GLN A 177 18.42 12.45 -6.98
CA GLN A 177 17.81 11.53 -6.03
C GLN A 177 16.36 11.21 -6.38
N ASP A 178 15.57 12.20 -6.80
CA ASP A 178 14.20 11.99 -7.24
C ASP A 178 14.14 11.08 -8.47
N ILE A 179 15.02 11.30 -9.44
CA ILE A 179 15.14 10.47 -10.65
C ILE A 179 15.56 9.04 -10.28
N TYR A 180 16.49 8.86 -9.35
CA TYR A 180 16.90 7.55 -8.87
C TYR A 180 15.75 6.79 -8.19
N GLU A 181 14.97 7.46 -7.35
CA GLU A 181 13.79 6.87 -6.71
C GLU A 181 12.72 6.45 -7.73
N ILE A 182 12.46 7.29 -8.73
CA ILE A 182 11.56 6.96 -9.83
C ILE A 182 12.07 5.72 -10.59
N TYR A 183 13.34 5.70 -10.96
CA TYR A 183 13.97 4.57 -11.63
C TYR A 183 13.86 3.28 -10.79
N ARG A 184 14.17 3.36 -9.52
CA ARG A 184 14.14 2.22 -8.59
C ARG A 184 12.73 1.63 -8.48
N LEU A 185 11.71 2.47 -8.26
CA LEU A 185 10.31 2.05 -8.19
C LEU A 185 9.85 1.43 -9.51
N ALA A 186 10.20 2.05 -10.62
CA ALA A 186 9.84 1.55 -11.94
C ALA A 186 10.50 0.20 -12.25
N SER A 187 11.79 0.04 -11.94
CA SER A 187 12.54 -1.18 -12.21
C SER A 187 12.07 -2.37 -11.38
N GLN A 188 11.68 -2.15 -10.13
CA GLN A 188 11.19 -3.19 -9.23
C GLN A 188 9.75 -3.63 -9.54
N ASN A 189 8.98 -2.82 -10.25
CA ASN A 189 7.56 -3.04 -10.54
C ASN A 189 7.25 -3.22 -12.05
N SER A 190 8.23 -3.63 -12.79
CA SER A 190 8.11 -3.88 -14.24
C SER A 190 8.10 -5.34 -14.60
#